data_25340e0ef528bd37ef53962b2e0f946c
#
_entry.id   25340e0ef528bd37ef53962b2e0f946c
#
_cell.length_a   1.000
_cell.length_b   1.000
_cell.length_c   1.000
_cell.angle_alpha   90.00
_cell.angle_beta   90.00
_cell.angle_gamma   90.00
#
_symmetry.space_group_name_H-M   'P 1'
#
loop_
_entity.id
_entity.type
_entity.pdbx_description
1 polymer ?
#
loop_
_entity_poly.entity_id
_entity_poly.type
_entity_poly.pdbx_seq_one_letter_code
_entity_poly.pdbx_strand_id
1 'polypeptide(L)' 'MTLQEIIIEALHDPQNWKNGEVDWNWIDSDLWLHPIAQEHTDEELFDALNNFPDELVPVWGEFEPRVTHPLP' A
#
# COMPACT_ATOMS: atom_id res chain seq x y z
N MET A 1 -8.35 -13.19 -0.72
CA MET A 1 -7.21 -12.32 -0.39
C MET A 1 -7.18 -12.01 1.09
N THR A 2 -6.01 -11.80 1.61
CA THR A 2 -5.84 -11.38 2.99
C THR A 2 -5.57 -9.88 3.04
N LEU A 3 -5.66 -9.29 4.25
CA LEU A 3 -5.30 -7.89 4.42
C LEU A 3 -3.87 -7.64 3.98
N GLN A 4 -2.96 -8.55 4.30
CA GLN A 4 -1.56 -8.39 3.90
C GLN A 4 -1.43 -8.33 2.38
N GLU A 5 -2.19 -9.14 1.66
CA GLU A 5 -2.12 -9.15 0.20
C GLU A 5 -2.60 -7.85 -0.42
N ILE A 6 -3.68 -7.27 0.10
CA ILE A 6 -4.16 -6.01 -0.44
C ILE A 6 -3.22 -4.86 -0.09
N ILE A 7 -2.55 -4.95 1.04
CA ILE A 7 -1.53 -3.96 1.40
C ILE A 7 -0.36 -4.05 0.42
N ILE A 8 0.07 -5.26 0.09
CA ILE A 8 1.15 -5.45 -0.88
C ILE A 8 0.76 -4.87 -2.24
N GLU A 9 -0.47 -5.10 -2.68
CA GLU A 9 -0.95 -4.51 -3.92
C GLU A 9 -0.90 -2.99 -3.88
N ALA A 10 -1.33 -2.42 -2.76
CA ALA A 10 -1.32 -0.97 -2.59
C ALA A 10 0.09 -0.41 -2.62
N LEU A 11 1.04 -1.15 -2.05
CA LEU A 11 2.44 -0.71 -2.05
C LEU A 11 3.06 -0.71 -3.44
N HIS A 12 2.47 -1.42 -4.38
CA HIS A 12 2.96 -1.41 -5.76
C HIS A 12 2.30 -0.31 -6.61
N ASP A 13 1.47 0.54 -5.98
CA ASP A 13 0.86 1.66 -6.66
C ASP A 13 1.67 2.92 -6.33
N PRO A 14 2.27 3.56 -7.33
CA PRO A 14 3.10 4.76 -7.09
C PRO A 14 2.36 5.90 -6.43
N GLN A 15 1.05 5.95 -6.56
CA GLN A 15 0.23 7.00 -5.94
C GLN A 15 0.30 6.95 -4.41
N ASN A 16 0.66 5.79 -3.87
CA ASN A 16 0.74 5.60 -2.43
C ASN A 16 2.11 5.92 -1.87
N TRP A 17 2.97 6.46 -2.72
CA TRP A 17 4.32 6.86 -2.33
C TRP A 17 4.49 8.36 -2.49
N LYS A 18 5.32 8.93 -1.63
CA LYS A 18 5.60 10.35 -1.67
C LYS A 18 7.08 10.57 -1.37
N ASN A 19 7.78 11.20 -2.32
CA ASN A 19 9.21 11.48 -2.18
C ASN A 19 10.04 10.20 -1.93
N GLY A 20 9.63 9.11 -2.53
CA GLY A 20 10.36 7.84 -2.40
C GLY A 20 10.03 7.06 -1.14
N GLU A 21 9.05 7.53 -0.38
CA GLU A 21 8.61 6.86 0.84
C GLU A 21 7.12 6.56 0.80
N VAL A 22 6.73 5.50 1.49
CA VAL A 22 5.32 5.12 1.55
C VAL A 22 4.52 6.13 2.35
N ASP A 23 3.42 6.57 1.79
CA ASP A 23 2.47 7.42 2.52
C ASP A 23 1.44 6.52 3.18
N TRP A 24 1.73 6.09 4.39
CA TRP A 24 0.88 5.14 5.12
C TRP A 24 -0.52 5.68 5.41
N ASN A 25 -0.65 6.98 5.59
CA ASN A 25 -1.95 7.59 5.82
C ASN A 25 -2.82 7.51 4.57
N TRP A 26 -2.21 7.72 3.43
CA TRP A 26 -2.93 7.63 2.15
C TRP A 26 -3.34 6.19 1.86
N ILE A 27 -2.45 5.24 2.16
CA ILE A 27 -2.74 3.82 1.98
C ILE A 27 -3.92 3.41 2.84
N ASP A 28 -3.96 3.86 4.09
CA ASP A 28 -5.06 3.54 4.99
C ASP A 28 -6.39 4.00 4.38
N SER A 29 -6.43 5.22 3.89
CA SER A 29 -7.64 5.76 3.27
C SER A 29 -8.03 5.00 2.01
N ASP A 30 -7.04 4.65 1.21
CA ASP A 30 -7.26 3.94 -0.04
C ASP A 30 -7.81 2.52 0.21
N LEU A 31 -7.23 1.83 1.18
CA LEU A 31 -7.63 0.47 1.49
C LEU A 31 -9.04 0.37 2.04
N TRP A 32 -9.53 1.41 2.70
CA TRP A 32 -10.90 1.42 3.21
C TRP A 32 -11.93 1.24 2.12
N LEU A 33 -11.59 1.58 0.89
CA LEU A 33 -12.47 1.41 -0.25
C LEU A 33 -12.42 0.02 -0.82
N HIS A 34 -11.47 -0.80 -0.39
CA HIS A 34 -11.31 -2.14 -0.92
C HIS A 34 -12.32 -3.10 -0.28
N PRO A 35 -13.01 -3.94 -1.07
CA PRO A 35 -14.01 -4.86 -0.50
C PRO A 35 -13.47 -5.77 0.59
N ILE A 36 -12.23 -6.20 0.47
CA ILE A 36 -11.62 -7.07 1.48
C ILE A 36 -11.48 -6.34 2.80
N ALA A 37 -11.07 -5.08 2.76
CA ALA A 37 -10.91 -4.28 3.98
C ALA A 37 -12.27 -4.05 4.64
N GLN A 38 -13.32 -3.93 3.86
CA GLN A 38 -14.66 -3.71 4.39
C GLN A 38 -15.20 -4.92 5.13
N GLU A 39 -14.59 -6.09 4.96
CA GLU A 39 -14.96 -7.29 5.69
C GLU A 39 -14.27 -7.35 7.06
N HIS A 40 -13.40 -6.41 7.33
CA HIS A 40 -12.63 -6.35 8.57
C HIS A 40 -12.95 -5.09 9.35
N THR A 41 -12.52 -5.04 10.60
CA THR A 41 -12.73 -3.85 11.42
C THR A 41 -11.60 -2.85 11.20
N ASP A 42 -11.83 -1.61 11.64
CA ASP A 42 -10.81 -0.56 11.61
C ASP A 42 -9.54 -1.02 12.32
N GLU A 43 -9.73 -1.66 13.48
CA GLU A 43 -8.61 -2.12 14.28
C GLU A 43 -7.78 -3.16 13.54
N GLU A 44 -8.44 -4.07 12.84
CA GLU A 44 -7.74 -5.11 12.09
C GLU A 44 -6.89 -4.52 10.98
N LEU A 45 -7.44 -3.57 10.24
CA LEU A 45 -6.70 -2.93 9.18
C LEU A 45 -5.55 -2.12 9.75
N PHE A 46 -5.80 -1.37 10.81
CA PHE A 46 -4.79 -0.55 11.43
C PHE A 46 -3.64 -1.40 11.97
N ASP A 47 -3.97 -2.51 12.62
CA ASP A 47 -2.95 -3.44 13.11
C ASP A 47 -2.13 -4.03 11.97
N ALA A 48 -2.80 -4.39 10.87
CA ALA A 48 -2.10 -4.96 9.72
C ALA A 48 -1.11 -3.97 9.12
N LEU A 49 -1.47 -2.69 9.10
CA LEU A 49 -0.59 -1.64 8.59
C LEU A 49 0.57 -1.38 9.56
N ASN A 50 0.29 -1.30 10.85
CA ASN A 50 1.32 -1.01 11.85
C ASN A 50 2.32 -2.14 12.02
N ASN A 51 1.88 -3.37 11.81
CA ASN A 51 2.73 -4.55 11.99
C ASN A 51 3.18 -5.15 10.66
N PHE A 52 3.04 -4.39 9.59
CA PHE A 52 3.41 -4.89 8.27
C PHE A 52 4.92 -5.15 8.23
N PRO A 53 5.36 -6.34 7.77
CA PRO A 53 6.78 -6.67 7.74
C PRO A 53 7.57 -5.75 6.80
N ASP A 54 8.62 -5.14 7.30
CA ASP A 54 9.44 -4.24 6.50
C ASP A 54 10.03 -4.93 5.28
N GLU A 55 10.36 -6.21 5.39
CA GLU A 55 10.95 -6.94 4.28
C GLU A 55 10.00 -7.14 3.12
N LEU A 56 8.70 -6.94 3.34
CA LEU A 56 7.71 -7.05 2.27
C LEU A 56 7.41 -5.70 1.63
N VAL A 57 7.96 -4.62 2.17
CA VAL A 57 7.81 -3.30 1.57
C VAL A 57 8.78 -3.20 0.40
N PRO A 58 8.28 -2.97 -0.82
CA PRO A 58 9.17 -2.89 -1.98
C PRO A 58 10.06 -1.66 -1.92
N VAL A 59 11.15 -1.71 -2.63
CA VAL A 59 12.05 -0.56 -2.74
C VAL A 59 11.54 0.31 -3.89
N TRP A 60 11.47 1.61 -3.67
CA TRP A 60 11.05 2.53 -4.72
C TRP A 60 11.97 2.38 -5.93
N GLY A 61 11.38 2.25 -7.08
CA GLY A 61 12.12 2.08 -8.30
C GLY A 61 12.19 0.65 -8.78
N GLU A 62 11.97 -0.33 -7.92
CA GLU A 62 11.98 -1.73 -8.33
C GLU A 62 10.70 -2.14 -9.03
N PHE A 63 9.59 -1.53 -8.64
CA PHE A 63 8.28 -1.95 -9.12
C PHE A 63 7.62 -0.94 -10.04
N GLU A 64 8.27 0.19 -10.30
CA GLU A 64 7.60 1.29 -10.95
C GLU A 64 8.07 1.64 -12.33
N PRO A 65 8.79 0.81 -13.01
CA PRO A 65 9.36 1.24 -14.32
C PRO A 65 8.33 1.74 -15.29
N ARG A 66 7.14 1.24 -15.24
CA ARG A 66 6.13 1.66 -16.20
C ARG A 66 5.47 2.97 -15.86
N VAL A 67 5.76 3.49 -14.73
CA VAL A 67 5.11 4.68 -14.25
C VAL A 67 5.81 5.90 -14.73
N THR A 68 7.05 5.73 -14.87
CA THR A 68 7.82 6.90 -15.14
C THR A 68 7.63 7.45 -16.45
N HIS A 69 7.04 6.83 -17.08
CA HIS A 69 6.84 7.39 -18.16
C HIS A 69 6.12 8.39 -18.18
N PRO A 70 5.93 8.68 -17.76
CA PRO A 70 5.40 9.76 -17.95
C PRO A 70 6.03 10.79 -17.63
N LEU A 71 6.38 10.91 -17.46
CA LEU A 71 6.75 11.89 -17.11
C LEU A 71 7.26 12.53 -17.70
N PRO A 72 7.30 12.80 -17.84
CA PRO A 72 7.65 13.74 -18.16
C PRO A 72 7.53 14.28 -18.55
#